data_3c98d76a73b1f584c600ac8ba776324f
#
_entry.id   3c98d76a73b1f584c600ac8ba776324f
#
_cell.length_a   1.000
_cell.length_b   1.000
_cell.length_c   1.000
_cell.angle_alpha   90.00
_cell.angle_beta   90.00
_cell.angle_gamma   90.00
#
_symmetry.space_group_name_H-M   'P 1'
#
loop_
_entity.id
_entity.type
_entity.pdbx_description
1 polymer ?
#
loop_
_entity_poly.entity_id
_entity_poly.type
_entity_poly.pdbx_seq_one_letter_code
_entity_poly.pdbx_strand_id
1 'polypeptide(L)'
;MWDSLLTRCLPYGKTVFGFAGSDAHTTGRLNSCFMYFMLDEVSNESIRSCMERGEFFGATHTVISSGAIGPEQDVHAPEGVDQPLARVSSLTTEGHKITLCAGNADYVQWIANGKIIAKQELSDGKATLDLDTLSTADMLYVRCEIYNVNGMVFSQPIVIDRGSAP
;
A
#
# COMPACT_ATOMS: atom_id res chain seq x y z
N MET A 1 9.38 -9.79 -2.09
CA MET A 1 10.24 -9.82 -0.88
C MET A 1 9.50 -9.37 0.38
N TRP A 2 8.82 -8.23 0.41
CA TRP A 2 8.08 -7.74 1.60
C TRP A 2 6.98 -8.70 2.07
N ASP A 3 6.12 -9.17 1.17
CA ASP A 3 5.06 -10.16 1.51
C ASP A 3 5.62 -11.45 2.12
N SER A 4 6.80 -11.90 1.68
CA SER A 4 7.46 -13.06 2.29
C SER A 4 7.91 -12.78 3.73
N LEU A 5 8.34 -11.55 4.04
CA LEU A 5 8.66 -11.15 5.42
C LEU A 5 7.40 -11.08 6.27
N LEU A 6 6.31 -10.49 5.77
CA LEU A 6 5.03 -10.44 6.46
C LEU A 6 4.53 -11.84 6.83
N THR A 7 4.51 -12.75 5.85
CA THR A 7 4.07 -14.14 6.07
C THR A 7 4.92 -14.87 7.12
N ARG A 8 6.20 -14.54 7.22
CA ARG A 8 7.12 -15.15 8.20
C ARG A 8 7.07 -14.52 9.59
N CYS A 9 6.81 -13.22 9.67
CA CYS A 9 6.90 -12.46 10.93
C CYS A 9 5.57 -12.35 11.67
N LEU A 10 4.45 -12.24 10.96
CA LEU A 10 3.13 -12.08 11.57
C LEU A 10 2.72 -13.22 12.50
N PRO A 11 3.01 -14.51 12.23
CA PRO A 11 2.71 -15.60 13.17
C PRO A 11 3.41 -15.45 14.53
N TYR A 12 4.45 -14.63 14.62
CA TYR A 12 5.18 -14.31 15.86
C TYR A 12 4.79 -12.94 16.43
N GLY A 13 3.67 -12.36 15.98
CA GLY A 13 3.19 -11.06 16.44
C GLY A 13 4.05 -9.86 15.99
N LYS A 14 4.87 -10.03 14.93
CA LYS A 14 5.75 -8.98 14.42
C LYS A 14 5.24 -8.47 13.07
N THR A 15 4.80 -7.23 13.04
CA THR A 15 4.46 -6.53 11.79
C THR A 15 5.70 -5.89 11.20
N VAL A 16 5.87 -6.01 9.87
CA VAL A 16 6.94 -5.38 9.10
C VAL A 16 6.32 -4.39 8.14
N PHE A 17 6.51 -3.11 8.39
CA PHE A 17 6.00 -2.06 7.52
C PHE A 17 6.87 -1.87 6.28
N GLY A 18 6.22 -1.52 5.17
CA GLY A 18 6.87 -1.21 3.90
C GLY A 18 7.12 0.28 3.77
N PHE A 19 8.35 0.66 3.45
CA PHE A 19 8.74 2.04 3.22
C PHE A 19 9.10 2.25 1.75
N ALA A 20 8.76 3.42 1.23
CA ALA A 20 9.17 3.87 -0.09
C ALA A 20 10.18 5.01 0.03
N GLY A 21 11.23 4.94 -0.77
CA GLY A 21 12.25 5.98 -0.83
C GLY A 21 12.88 6.00 -2.20
N SER A 22 13.16 7.19 -2.73
CA SER A 22 13.69 7.36 -4.08
C SER A 22 15.17 6.96 -4.22
N ASP A 23 15.91 6.88 -3.10
CA ASP A 23 17.37 6.75 -3.10
C ASP A 23 18.04 7.73 -4.06
N ALA A 24 17.53 8.98 -4.07
CA ALA A 24 17.87 9.97 -5.07
C ALA A 24 19.31 10.48 -4.90
N HIS A 25 20.15 10.21 -5.90
CA HIS A 25 21.52 10.73 -6.02
C HIS A 25 21.61 11.87 -7.05
N THR A 26 20.52 12.15 -7.75
CA THR A 26 20.38 13.24 -8.73
C THR A 26 19.02 13.91 -8.58
N THR A 27 18.91 15.17 -9.01
CA THR A 27 17.66 15.93 -8.94
C THR A 27 16.52 15.29 -9.74
N GLY A 28 16.81 14.62 -10.85
CA GLY A 28 15.81 13.93 -11.68
C GLY A 28 15.18 12.70 -11.00
N ARG A 29 15.75 12.22 -9.90
CA ARG A 29 15.18 11.10 -9.10
C ARG A 29 14.44 11.58 -7.85
N LEU A 30 14.50 12.85 -7.54
CA LEU A 30 13.66 13.42 -6.49
C LEU A 30 12.20 13.14 -6.83
N ASN A 31 11.43 12.77 -5.86
CA ASN A 31 9.99 12.49 -6.03
C ASN A 31 9.61 11.22 -6.82
N SER A 32 10.57 10.37 -7.20
CA SER A 32 10.25 9.09 -7.86
C SER A 32 9.52 8.12 -6.93
N CYS A 33 9.92 8.07 -5.66
CA CYS A 33 9.28 7.28 -4.60
C CYS A 33 9.25 8.09 -3.31
N PHE A 34 8.17 8.04 -2.59
CA PHE A 34 7.99 8.80 -1.34
C PHE A 34 6.91 8.17 -0.45
N MET A 35 6.69 8.79 0.71
CA MET A 35 5.71 8.33 1.67
C MET A 35 4.61 9.37 1.89
N TYR A 36 3.37 8.89 2.03
CA TYR A 36 2.23 9.66 2.51
C TYR A 36 1.96 9.32 3.97
N PHE A 37 1.89 10.31 4.81
CA PHE A 37 1.48 10.17 6.20
C PHE A 37 0.08 10.73 6.40
N MET A 38 -0.76 9.98 7.11
CA MET A 38 -2.11 10.41 7.49
C MET A 38 -2.01 11.13 8.83
N LEU A 39 -1.84 12.45 8.80
CA LEU A 39 -1.59 13.28 9.96
C LEU A 39 -2.63 14.39 10.09
N ASP A 40 -3.07 14.65 11.31
CA ASP A 40 -3.88 15.83 11.65
C ASP A 40 -3.01 17.09 11.76
N GLU A 41 -1.77 16.94 12.24
CA GLU A 41 -0.77 17.99 12.32
C GLU A 41 0.62 17.48 11.95
N VAL A 42 1.48 18.36 11.46
CA VAL A 42 2.86 18.02 11.10
C VAL A 42 3.78 18.30 12.28
N SER A 43 4.16 17.23 13.00
CA SER A 43 5.14 17.26 14.07
C SER A 43 6.00 15.99 14.05
N ASN A 44 7.18 16.03 14.67
CA ASN A 44 8.03 14.84 14.79
C ASN A 44 7.32 13.71 15.56
N GLU A 45 6.50 14.07 16.52
CA GLU A 45 5.75 13.13 17.37
C GLU A 45 4.62 12.46 16.56
N SER A 46 3.85 13.24 15.81
CA SER A 46 2.76 12.72 14.96
C SER A 46 3.30 11.81 13.84
N ILE A 47 4.42 12.19 13.20
CA ILE A 47 5.08 11.36 12.18
C ILE A 47 5.52 10.02 12.80
N ARG A 48 6.23 10.05 13.94
CA ARG A 48 6.68 8.84 14.63
C ARG A 48 5.51 7.94 15.01
N SER A 49 4.49 8.50 15.63
CA SER A 49 3.29 7.77 16.05
C SER A 49 2.56 7.13 14.85
N CYS A 50 2.45 7.85 13.74
CA CYS A 50 1.88 7.37 12.49
C CYS A 50 2.70 6.19 11.92
N MET A 51 4.04 6.28 11.95
CA MET A 51 4.94 5.19 11.52
C MET A 51 4.79 3.94 12.41
N GLU A 52 4.71 4.12 13.72
CA GLU A 52 4.55 3.02 14.68
C GLU A 52 3.22 2.29 14.52
N ARG A 53 2.16 3.00 14.13
CA ARG A 53 0.83 2.40 13.89
C ARG A 53 0.63 1.89 12.46
N GLY A 54 1.54 2.22 11.52
CA GLY A 54 1.39 1.87 10.12
C GLY A 54 0.31 2.68 9.38
N GLU A 55 0.03 3.89 9.84
CA GLU A 55 -0.97 4.80 9.25
C GLU A 55 -0.36 5.66 8.13
N PHE A 56 0.35 5.04 7.23
CA PHE A 56 1.02 5.68 6.11
C PHE A 56 1.01 4.79 4.87
N PHE A 57 1.29 5.40 3.73
CA PHE A 57 1.34 4.76 2.43
C PHE A 57 2.69 5.00 1.78
N GLY A 58 3.20 4.02 1.05
CA GLY A 58 4.30 4.23 0.14
C GLY A 58 3.77 4.54 -1.26
N ALA A 59 4.51 5.34 -2.01
CA ALA A 59 4.12 5.78 -3.34
C ALA A 59 5.29 5.74 -4.32
N THR A 60 5.01 5.43 -5.58
CA THR A 60 6.00 5.49 -6.65
C THR A 60 5.37 5.95 -7.95
N HIS A 61 6.06 6.84 -8.66
CA HIS A 61 5.71 7.26 -10.02
C HIS A 61 6.06 6.21 -11.07
N THR A 62 6.65 5.10 -10.68
CA THR A 62 7.00 4.03 -11.59
C THR A 62 5.92 2.99 -11.64
N VAL A 63 5.28 2.83 -12.78
CA VAL A 63 4.43 1.67 -13.07
C VAL A 63 5.32 0.56 -13.58
N ILE A 64 5.51 -0.47 -12.77
CA ILE A 64 6.18 -1.69 -13.20
C ILE A 64 5.16 -2.51 -13.97
N SER A 65 5.12 -2.33 -15.27
CA SER A 65 4.40 -3.24 -16.14
C SER A 65 5.18 -4.56 -16.21
N SER A 66 4.59 -5.61 -15.66
CA SER A 66 5.09 -7.00 -15.72
C SER A 66 6.37 -7.35 -14.95
N GLY A 67 6.25 -7.67 -13.71
CA GLY A 67 6.77 -8.90 -13.07
C GLY A 67 8.29 -9.13 -12.95
N ALA A 68 9.16 -8.33 -13.53
CA ALA A 68 10.60 -8.54 -13.43
C ALA A 68 11.35 -7.21 -13.40
N ILE A 69 11.71 -6.77 -12.21
CA ILE A 69 12.77 -5.78 -12.07
C ILE A 69 14.09 -6.56 -12.16
N GLY A 70 14.77 -6.49 -13.30
CA GLY A 70 16.17 -6.84 -13.37
C GLY A 70 17.00 -5.74 -12.70
N PRO A 71 18.18 -6.06 -12.14
CA PRO A 71 19.06 -5.10 -11.45
C PRO A 71 19.58 -3.96 -12.32
N GLU A 72 19.30 -3.96 -13.62
CA GLU A 72 19.81 -2.99 -14.60
C GLU A 72 18.75 -2.06 -15.20
N GLN A 73 17.48 -2.18 -14.82
CA GLN A 73 16.49 -1.20 -15.28
C GLN A 73 16.55 0.02 -14.37
N ASP A 74 17.27 1.01 -14.84
CA ASP A 74 17.24 2.38 -14.34
C ASP A 74 15.82 2.94 -14.56
N VAL A 75 15.00 2.75 -13.56
CA VAL A 75 13.62 3.24 -13.59
C VAL A 75 13.68 4.74 -13.35
N HIS A 76 13.84 5.48 -14.42
CA HIS A 76 13.70 6.92 -14.39
C HIS A 76 12.22 7.25 -14.24
N ALA A 77 11.87 8.02 -13.22
CA ALA A 77 10.64 8.80 -13.29
C ALA A 77 10.75 9.67 -14.57
N PRO A 78 9.74 9.69 -15.44
CA PRO A 78 9.77 10.55 -16.60
C PRO A 78 10.08 11.98 -16.16
N GLU A 79 11.00 12.65 -16.85
CA GLU A 79 11.30 14.07 -16.58
C GLU A 79 10.00 14.87 -16.64
N GLY A 80 9.71 15.66 -15.60
CA GLY A 80 8.55 16.54 -15.56
C GLY A 80 7.27 15.93 -14.98
N VAL A 81 7.35 14.89 -14.16
CA VAL A 81 6.15 14.28 -13.55
C VAL A 81 5.69 15.06 -12.31
N ASP A 82 5.04 16.19 -12.55
CA ASP A 82 4.07 16.78 -11.61
C ASP A 82 2.69 16.12 -11.76
N GLN A 83 2.63 14.90 -12.26
CA GLN A 83 1.37 14.21 -12.46
C GLN A 83 0.93 13.57 -11.15
N PRO A 84 -0.28 13.87 -10.68
CA PRO A 84 -0.73 13.39 -9.39
C PRO A 84 -0.90 11.86 -9.39
N LEU A 85 -0.37 11.22 -8.35
CA LEU A 85 -0.68 9.83 -8.01
C LEU A 85 -2.09 9.73 -7.41
N ALA A 86 -2.56 8.50 -7.20
CA ALA A 86 -3.75 8.26 -6.42
C ALA A 86 -3.61 8.88 -5.03
N ARG A 87 -4.65 9.59 -4.57
CA ARG A 87 -4.67 10.24 -3.27
C ARG A 87 -5.64 9.53 -2.36
N VAL A 88 -5.11 8.76 -1.43
CA VAL A 88 -5.90 8.10 -0.41
C VAL A 88 -6.46 9.14 0.56
N SER A 89 -7.76 9.13 0.78
CA SER A 89 -8.44 9.94 1.80
C SER A 89 -8.80 9.13 3.04
N SER A 90 -9.06 7.84 2.89
CA SER A 90 -9.24 6.92 4.02
C SER A 90 -9.04 5.46 3.60
N LEU A 91 -8.61 4.65 4.57
CA LEU A 91 -8.60 3.19 4.52
C LEU A 91 -9.11 2.71 5.88
N THR A 92 -10.32 2.18 5.92
CA THR A 92 -11.01 1.83 7.17
C THR A 92 -11.45 0.38 7.19
N THR A 93 -11.56 -0.17 8.39
CA THR A 93 -12.09 -1.51 8.62
C THR A 93 -13.34 -1.42 9.48
N GLU A 94 -14.39 -2.10 9.07
CA GLU A 94 -15.63 -2.25 9.83
C GLU A 94 -16.11 -3.70 9.74
N GLY A 95 -16.04 -4.40 10.85
CA GLY A 95 -16.28 -5.84 10.87
C GLY A 95 -15.34 -6.56 9.88
N HIS A 96 -15.90 -7.29 8.92
CA HIS A 96 -15.15 -8.01 7.89
C HIS A 96 -15.00 -7.22 6.58
N LYS A 97 -15.27 -5.92 6.59
CA LYS A 97 -15.15 -5.07 5.40
C LYS A 97 -13.97 -4.11 5.52
N ILE A 98 -13.21 -4.02 4.45
CA ILE A 98 -12.13 -3.04 4.29
C ILE A 98 -12.57 -2.08 3.19
N THR A 99 -12.67 -0.80 3.53
CA THR A 99 -13.11 0.24 2.60
C THR A 99 -11.98 1.23 2.35
N LEU A 100 -11.63 1.38 1.07
CA LEU A 100 -10.71 2.37 0.55
C LEU A 100 -11.50 3.52 -0.06
N CYS A 101 -11.13 4.75 0.28
CA CYS A 101 -11.53 5.95 -0.45
C CYS A 101 -10.28 6.64 -1.01
N ALA A 102 -10.22 6.83 -2.32
CA ALA A 102 -9.09 7.45 -2.99
C ALA A 102 -9.56 8.25 -4.23
N GLY A 103 -9.03 9.44 -4.38
CA GLY A 103 -9.18 10.23 -5.61
C GLY A 103 -8.06 9.95 -6.60
N ASN A 104 -8.30 10.23 -7.88
CA ASN A 104 -7.34 10.03 -8.98
C ASN A 104 -6.78 8.60 -9.03
N ALA A 105 -7.65 7.61 -8.83
CA ALA A 105 -7.32 6.19 -8.83
C ALA A 105 -8.17 5.46 -9.87
N ASP A 106 -7.53 4.63 -10.70
CA ASP A 106 -8.22 3.83 -11.71
C ASP A 106 -8.73 2.53 -11.09
N TYR A 107 -7.86 1.81 -10.39
CA TYR A 107 -8.22 0.56 -9.75
C TYR A 107 -7.37 0.27 -8.51
N VAL A 108 -7.84 -0.65 -7.69
CA VAL A 108 -7.14 -1.21 -6.55
C VAL A 108 -6.95 -2.72 -6.72
N GLN A 109 -5.78 -3.22 -6.32
CA GLN A 109 -5.51 -4.64 -6.12
C GLN A 109 -5.41 -4.92 -4.63
N TRP A 110 -6.19 -5.89 -4.17
CA TRP A 110 -6.13 -6.39 -2.81
C TRP A 110 -5.23 -7.61 -2.77
N ILE A 111 -4.31 -7.63 -1.82
CA ILE A 111 -3.25 -8.62 -1.71
C ILE A 111 -3.28 -9.23 -0.31
N ALA A 112 -3.31 -10.56 -0.26
CA ALA A 112 -3.17 -11.33 0.96
C ALA A 112 -2.12 -12.42 0.78
N ASN A 113 -1.24 -12.60 1.76
CA ASN A 113 -0.17 -13.61 1.73
C ASN A 113 0.65 -13.61 0.41
N GLY A 114 0.88 -12.42 -0.16
CA GLY A 114 1.64 -12.25 -1.40
C GLY A 114 0.90 -12.62 -2.69
N LYS A 115 -0.42 -12.80 -2.64
CA LYS A 115 -1.26 -13.10 -3.80
C LYS A 115 -2.34 -12.03 -3.97
N ILE A 116 -2.62 -11.66 -5.21
CA ILE A 116 -3.78 -10.81 -5.52
C ILE A 116 -5.04 -11.65 -5.29
N ILE A 117 -5.89 -11.19 -4.38
CA ILE A 117 -7.16 -11.83 -4.01
C ILE A 117 -8.37 -11.17 -4.65
N ALA A 118 -8.25 -9.90 -5.01
CA ALA A 118 -9.28 -9.17 -5.77
C ALA A 118 -8.65 -8.00 -6.52
N LYS A 119 -9.30 -7.60 -7.60
CA LYS A 119 -9.04 -6.36 -8.33
C LYS A 119 -10.37 -5.65 -8.55
N GLN A 120 -10.44 -4.36 -8.25
CA GLN A 120 -11.66 -3.55 -8.35
C GLN A 120 -11.33 -2.20 -8.97
N GLU A 121 -12.18 -1.72 -9.85
CA GLU A 121 -12.22 -0.31 -10.22
C GLU A 121 -12.86 0.49 -9.07
N LEU A 122 -12.47 1.76 -8.92
CA LEU A 122 -13.07 2.60 -7.91
C LEU A 122 -14.35 3.23 -8.46
N SER A 123 -15.48 2.95 -7.83
CA SER A 123 -16.74 3.63 -8.10
C SER A 123 -16.86 4.83 -7.19
N ASP A 124 -16.99 6.03 -7.77
CA ASP A 124 -17.03 7.29 -7.03
C ASP A 124 -15.87 7.45 -6.04
N GLY A 125 -14.68 6.98 -6.44
CA GLY A 125 -13.48 7.02 -5.61
C GLY A 125 -13.49 6.03 -4.44
N LYS A 126 -14.35 5.01 -4.47
CA LYS A 126 -14.51 4.04 -3.39
C LYS A 126 -14.39 2.60 -3.89
N ALA A 127 -13.70 1.76 -3.12
CA ALA A 127 -13.67 0.31 -3.28
C ALA A 127 -13.83 -0.36 -1.91
N THR A 128 -14.58 -1.45 -1.86
CA THR A 128 -14.80 -2.21 -0.62
C THR A 128 -14.50 -3.68 -0.85
N LEU A 129 -13.61 -4.24 -0.03
CA LEU A 129 -13.33 -5.67 0.04
C LEU A 129 -14.17 -6.25 1.18
N ASP A 130 -15.03 -7.20 0.86
CA ASP A 130 -15.81 -7.95 1.83
C ASP A 130 -15.13 -9.31 2.07
N LEU A 131 -14.55 -9.50 3.24
CA LEU A 131 -13.80 -10.70 3.59
C LEU A 131 -14.72 -11.93 3.76
N ASP A 132 -16.01 -11.73 4.02
CA ASP A 132 -16.98 -12.84 4.11
C ASP A 132 -17.19 -13.53 2.75
N THR A 133 -16.88 -12.86 1.66
CA THR A 133 -16.95 -13.42 0.31
C THR A 133 -15.74 -14.23 -0.10
N LEU A 134 -14.71 -14.28 0.75
CA LEU A 134 -13.41 -14.88 0.48
C LEU A 134 -13.11 -16.02 1.44
N SER A 135 -12.26 -16.95 0.99
CA SER A 135 -11.68 -17.95 1.90
C SER A 135 -10.59 -17.30 2.75
N THR A 136 -10.91 -16.91 3.98
CA THR A 136 -9.99 -16.18 4.88
C THR A 136 -9.19 -17.10 5.80
N ALA A 137 -9.42 -18.42 5.76
CA ALA A 137 -8.85 -19.38 6.71
C ALA A 137 -7.32 -19.29 6.87
N ASP A 138 -6.61 -18.95 5.81
CA ASP A 138 -5.13 -18.82 5.81
C ASP A 138 -4.64 -17.39 5.65
N MET A 139 -5.53 -16.38 5.62
CA MET A 139 -5.11 -14.98 5.47
C MET A 139 -4.49 -14.46 6.75
N LEU A 140 -3.25 -14.01 6.69
CA LEU A 140 -2.55 -13.36 7.80
C LEU A 140 -2.76 -11.85 7.79
N TYR A 141 -2.88 -11.26 6.61
CA TYR A 141 -3.06 -9.84 6.40
C TYR A 141 -3.74 -9.57 5.06
N VAL A 142 -4.26 -8.38 4.93
CA VAL A 142 -4.63 -7.78 3.64
C VAL A 142 -3.92 -6.44 3.50
N ARG A 143 -3.40 -6.14 2.33
CA ARG A 143 -2.92 -4.83 1.92
C ARG A 143 -3.47 -4.48 0.55
N CYS A 144 -3.39 -3.22 0.17
CA CYS A 144 -3.82 -2.82 -1.16
C CYS A 144 -2.72 -2.07 -1.92
N GLU A 145 -2.79 -2.17 -3.24
CA GLU A 145 -2.03 -1.39 -4.21
C GLU A 145 -3.02 -0.65 -5.10
N ILE A 146 -2.90 0.66 -5.15
CA ILE A 146 -3.82 1.58 -5.81
C ILE A 146 -3.09 2.17 -6.99
N TYR A 147 -3.67 2.06 -8.16
CA TYR A 147 -3.03 2.40 -9.42
C TYR A 147 -3.74 3.53 -10.15
N ASN A 148 -2.95 4.34 -10.82
CA ASN A 148 -3.37 5.17 -11.94
C ASN A 148 -2.28 5.17 -13.03
N VAL A 149 -2.50 5.90 -14.13
CA VAL A 149 -1.54 5.98 -15.25
C VAL A 149 -0.17 6.55 -14.85
N ASN A 150 -0.08 7.25 -13.70
CA ASN A 150 1.12 7.96 -13.26
C ASN A 150 1.93 7.17 -12.23
N GLY A 151 1.39 6.05 -11.71
CA GLY A 151 2.10 5.22 -10.75
C GLY A 151 1.22 4.42 -9.79
N MET A 152 1.77 4.13 -8.64
CA MET A 152 1.15 3.25 -7.65
C MET A 152 1.32 3.80 -6.24
N VAL A 153 0.30 3.59 -5.40
CA VAL A 153 0.32 3.81 -3.95
C VAL A 153 0.02 2.50 -3.26
N PHE A 154 0.79 2.11 -2.24
CA PHE A 154 0.55 0.88 -1.50
C PHE A 154 0.31 1.16 -0.01
N SER A 155 -0.63 0.41 0.58
CA SER A 155 -0.94 0.49 2.00
C SER A 155 0.00 -0.36 2.84
N GLN A 156 0.03 -0.09 4.15
CA GLN A 156 0.55 -1.02 5.14
C GLN A 156 -0.38 -2.23 5.28
N PRO A 157 0.11 -3.36 5.84
CA PRO A 157 -0.72 -4.54 6.04
C PRO A 157 -1.76 -4.31 7.14
N ILE A 158 -3.00 -4.62 6.84
CA ILE A 158 -4.09 -4.79 7.81
C ILE A 158 -4.02 -6.24 8.28
N VAL A 159 -3.63 -6.45 9.52
CA VAL A 159 -3.50 -7.79 10.10
C VAL A 159 -4.89 -8.37 10.36
N ILE A 160 -5.12 -9.59 9.92
CA ILE A 160 -6.37 -10.31 10.17
C ILE A 160 -6.26 -11.00 11.52
N ASP A 161 -6.97 -10.46 12.51
CA ASP A 161 -7.10 -11.12 13.82
C ASP A 161 -8.03 -12.32 13.68
N ARG A 162 -7.52 -13.48 13.97
CA ARG A 162 -8.30 -14.73 13.92
C ARG A 162 -9.01 -15.06 15.21
N GLY A 163 -8.92 -14.15 16.20
CA GLY A 163 -9.31 -14.51 17.57
C GLY A 163 -8.50 -15.72 18.02
N SER A 164 -7.81 -15.65 19.12
CA SER A 164 -7.23 -16.84 19.74
C SER A 164 -8.37 -17.85 19.89
N ALA A 165 -8.26 -18.98 19.22
CA ALA A 165 -9.15 -20.11 19.50
C ALA A 165 -9.11 -20.36 21.01
N PRO A 166 -10.25 -20.58 21.65
CA PRO A 166 -10.33 -20.83 23.07
C PRO A 166 -9.55 -22.08 23.48
#